data_845fd52523a294675d495c43a493735a
#
_entry.id   845fd52523a294675d495c43a493735a
#
_cell.length_a   1.000
_cell.length_b   1.000
_cell.length_c   1.000
_cell.angle_alpha   90.00
_cell.angle_beta   90.00
_cell.angle_gamma   90.00
#
_symmetry.space_group_name_H-M   'P 1'
#
loop_
_entity.id
_entity.type
_entity.pdbx_description
1 polymer ?
#
loop_
_entity_poly.entity_id
_entity_poly.type
_entity_poly.pdbx_seq_one_letter_code
_entity_poly.pdbx_strand_id
1 'polypeptide(L)'
;MAKVAWIGLGVMGYPMAGHIRKKGGHELTVYNRTAAKAQKWAGEFGGNAAATPAEAAKDADFVFCCVGNDNDLRQVTTGPDGAFSTLREGAVFIDNTTASADVARELHAAAKKKGAGFLDAPVSGGQAGAENGVLTVMIGGDEADFRKAEPVIQCFARAATHMGPVGAGQLTKMVNQICIAGLLQGLSEGLHFAQAAGLDIPKAIATISKGAAQSWQMENRWETMTNGKFDHGFAVDWMRKDLGICLDEARRNGANLPVTALVEQFYSEVQRMGGGRWECSSLIKRLEHK
;
A
#
# COMPACT_ATOMS: atom_id res chain seq x y z
N MET A 1 13.48 -21.43 9.97
CA MET A 1 12.56 -21.47 8.80
C MET A 1 11.15 -21.41 9.35
N ALA A 2 10.30 -20.49 8.89
CA ALA A 2 8.92 -20.34 9.33
C ALA A 2 7.97 -20.76 8.20
N LYS A 3 6.75 -21.17 8.56
CA LYS A 3 5.64 -21.36 7.61
C LYS A 3 4.91 -20.04 7.45
N VAL A 4 4.85 -19.51 6.24
CA VAL A 4 4.26 -18.21 5.94
C VAL A 4 3.13 -18.38 4.93
N ALA A 5 1.99 -17.74 5.21
CA ALA A 5 0.92 -17.58 4.24
C ALA A 5 0.98 -16.18 3.64
N TRP A 6 0.65 -16.05 2.35
CA TRP A 6 0.50 -14.76 1.69
C TRP A 6 -0.84 -14.68 0.96
N ILE A 7 -1.66 -13.68 1.31
CA ILE A 7 -3.00 -13.46 0.75
C ILE A 7 -3.00 -12.18 -0.08
N GLY A 8 -3.29 -12.32 -1.38
CA GLY A 8 -3.35 -11.20 -2.31
C GLY A 8 -2.05 -10.97 -3.08
N LEU A 9 -2.04 -11.37 -4.35
CA LEU A 9 -0.93 -11.26 -5.28
C LEU A 9 -1.16 -10.14 -6.31
N GLY A 10 -1.49 -8.95 -5.81
CA GLY A 10 -1.55 -7.74 -6.62
C GLY A 10 -0.15 -7.25 -6.99
N VAL A 11 -0.09 -6.02 -7.56
CA VAL A 11 1.17 -5.36 -7.96
C VAL A 11 2.18 -5.31 -6.81
N MET A 12 1.70 -5.09 -5.58
CA MET A 12 2.54 -5.03 -4.39
C MET A 12 2.82 -6.43 -3.81
N GLY A 13 1.76 -7.21 -3.59
CA GLY A 13 1.86 -8.48 -2.88
C GLY A 13 2.67 -9.56 -3.62
N TYR A 14 2.64 -9.56 -4.95
CA TYR A 14 3.36 -10.54 -5.76
C TYR A 14 4.88 -10.53 -5.52
N PRO A 15 5.57 -9.38 -5.66
CA PRO A 15 7.00 -9.28 -5.39
C PRO A 15 7.33 -9.38 -3.89
N MET A 16 6.49 -8.83 -2.98
CA MET A 16 6.73 -8.92 -1.53
C MET A 16 6.77 -10.38 -1.07
N ALA A 17 5.80 -11.20 -1.46
CA ALA A 17 5.81 -12.65 -1.20
C ALA A 17 7.04 -13.33 -1.80
N GLY A 18 7.45 -12.93 -3.02
CA GLY A 18 8.65 -13.43 -3.68
C GLY A 18 9.94 -13.17 -2.88
N HIS A 19 10.05 -11.98 -2.27
CA HIS A 19 11.19 -11.66 -1.40
C HIS A 19 11.24 -12.51 -0.13
N ILE A 20 10.10 -12.75 0.52
CA ILE A 20 10.03 -13.63 1.70
C ILE A 20 10.52 -15.04 1.33
N ARG A 21 10.12 -15.54 0.16
CA ARG A 21 10.55 -16.87 -0.30
C ARG A 21 12.03 -16.90 -0.63
N LYS A 22 12.55 -15.94 -1.40
CA LYS A 22 13.92 -15.94 -1.92
C LYS A 22 14.96 -15.54 -0.89
N LYS A 23 14.72 -14.42 -0.16
CA LYS A 23 15.68 -13.88 0.82
C LYS A 23 15.55 -14.57 2.18
N GLY A 24 14.31 -14.84 2.62
CA GLY A 24 14.04 -15.43 3.92
C GLY A 24 14.17 -16.97 3.97
N GLY A 25 14.08 -17.63 2.82
CA GLY A 25 14.10 -19.10 2.76
C GLY A 25 12.90 -19.76 3.46
N HIS A 26 11.80 -19.01 3.68
CA HIS A 26 10.61 -19.51 4.37
C HIS A 26 9.76 -20.41 3.47
N GLU A 27 8.98 -21.31 4.08
CA GLU A 27 7.95 -22.06 3.36
C GLU A 27 6.76 -21.12 3.11
N LEU A 28 6.37 -20.92 1.83
CA LEU A 28 5.25 -20.06 1.47
C LEU A 28 4.10 -20.85 0.85
N THR A 29 2.89 -20.56 1.35
CA THR A 29 1.62 -20.90 0.72
C THR A 29 0.89 -19.60 0.36
N VAL A 30 0.55 -19.43 -0.92
CA VAL A 30 -0.05 -18.18 -1.39
C VAL A 30 -1.50 -18.41 -1.82
N TYR A 31 -2.31 -17.37 -1.62
CA TYR A 31 -3.68 -17.33 -2.13
C TYR A 31 -3.91 -16.04 -2.92
N ASN A 32 -4.65 -16.14 -4.00
CA ASN A 32 -5.18 -14.99 -4.72
C ASN A 32 -6.56 -15.32 -5.30
N ARG A 33 -7.50 -14.35 -5.27
CA ARG A 33 -8.86 -14.49 -5.83
C ARG A 33 -8.85 -15.04 -7.26
N THR A 34 -7.89 -14.62 -8.09
CA THR A 34 -7.61 -15.23 -9.39
C THR A 34 -6.59 -16.34 -9.22
N ALA A 35 -7.04 -17.59 -9.16
CA ALA A 35 -6.22 -18.76 -8.86
C ALA A 35 -5.01 -18.91 -9.80
N ALA A 36 -5.14 -18.57 -11.08
CA ALA A 36 -4.03 -18.59 -12.03
C ALA A 36 -2.82 -17.74 -11.60
N LYS A 37 -3.05 -16.61 -10.87
CA LYS A 37 -1.96 -15.81 -10.33
C LYS A 37 -1.21 -16.51 -9.21
N ALA A 38 -1.92 -17.24 -8.34
CA ALA A 38 -1.30 -18.01 -7.28
C ALA A 38 -0.47 -19.18 -7.84
N GLN A 39 -1.01 -19.87 -8.86
CA GLN A 39 -0.30 -20.94 -9.56
C GLN A 39 0.96 -20.42 -10.28
N LYS A 40 0.84 -19.28 -10.99
CA LYS A 40 1.97 -18.63 -11.65
C LYS A 40 3.05 -18.28 -10.61
N TRP A 41 2.68 -17.67 -9.50
CA TRP A 41 3.62 -17.31 -8.43
C TRP A 41 4.33 -18.54 -7.89
N ALA A 42 3.59 -19.62 -7.58
CA ALA A 42 4.16 -20.86 -7.07
C ALA A 42 5.15 -21.50 -8.05
N GLY A 43 4.86 -21.46 -9.35
CA GLY A 43 5.77 -21.92 -10.41
C GLY A 43 7.05 -21.09 -10.53
N GLU A 44 6.97 -19.76 -10.30
CA GLU A 44 8.09 -18.83 -10.44
C GLU A 44 9.01 -18.82 -9.22
N PHE A 45 8.44 -18.85 -8.01
CA PHE A 45 9.22 -18.67 -6.77
C PHE A 45 9.43 -19.99 -5.99
N GLY A 46 8.69 -21.02 -6.32
CA GLY A 46 8.64 -22.26 -5.54
C GLY A 46 7.85 -22.06 -4.23
N GLY A 47 6.83 -22.85 -4.04
CA GLY A 47 5.92 -22.77 -2.89
C GLY A 47 4.59 -23.40 -3.24
N ASN A 48 3.57 -23.19 -2.44
CA ASN A 48 2.25 -23.79 -2.65
C ASN A 48 1.21 -22.71 -2.99
N ALA A 49 0.22 -23.07 -3.80
CA ALA A 49 -0.96 -22.25 -4.06
C ALA A 49 -2.17 -22.91 -3.36
N ALA A 50 -2.89 -22.13 -2.56
CA ALA A 50 -4.12 -22.56 -1.89
C ALA A 50 -5.36 -22.09 -2.63
N ALA A 51 -6.47 -22.80 -2.48
CA ALA A 51 -7.76 -22.46 -3.09
C ALA A 51 -8.53 -21.40 -2.28
N THR A 52 -8.27 -21.30 -0.97
CA THR A 52 -8.93 -20.35 -0.06
C THR A 52 -7.91 -19.66 0.87
N PRO A 53 -8.26 -18.47 1.43
CA PRO A 53 -7.44 -17.85 2.47
C PRO A 53 -7.26 -18.75 3.70
N ALA A 54 -8.29 -19.50 4.07
CA ALA A 54 -8.26 -20.46 5.18
C ALA A 54 -7.22 -21.57 4.94
N GLU A 55 -7.22 -22.16 3.74
CA GLU A 55 -6.20 -23.16 3.38
C GLU A 55 -4.79 -22.59 3.40
N ALA A 56 -4.60 -21.37 2.90
CA ALA A 56 -3.30 -20.72 2.92
C ALA A 56 -2.80 -20.50 4.36
N ALA A 57 -3.69 -20.04 5.26
CA ALA A 57 -3.35 -19.70 6.65
C ALA A 57 -3.17 -20.92 7.56
N LYS A 58 -3.61 -22.10 7.11
CA LYS A 58 -3.53 -23.32 7.91
C LYS A 58 -2.07 -23.64 8.28
N ASP A 59 -1.83 -23.83 9.56
CA ASP A 59 -0.51 -24.13 10.15
C ASP A 59 0.58 -23.05 9.93
N ALA A 60 0.21 -21.85 9.45
CA ALA A 60 1.15 -20.75 9.25
C ALA A 60 1.57 -20.10 10.59
N ASP A 61 2.86 -19.76 10.70
CA ASP A 61 3.41 -18.94 11.79
C ASP A 61 3.08 -17.47 11.57
N PHE A 62 3.13 -17.04 10.31
CA PHE A 62 2.84 -15.67 9.87
C PHE A 62 1.89 -15.71 8.67
N VAL A 63 0.86 -14.86 8.72
CA VAL A 63 -0.09 -14.70 7.63
C VAL A 63 -0.03 -13.24 7.15
N PHE A 64 0.50 -13.01 5.98
CA PHE A 64 0.55 -11.69 5.34
C PHE A 64 -0.65 -11.50 4.43
N CYS A 65 -1.17 -10.27 4.38
CA CYS A 65 -2.28 -9.91 3.52
C CYS A 65 -2.01 -8.58 2.81
N CYS A 66 -2.32 -8.49 1.51
CA CYS A 66 -2.28 -7.25 0.75
C CYS A 66 -3.38 -7.27 -0.32
N VAL A 67 -4.52 -6.68 0.01
CA VAL A 67 -5.75 -6.67 -0.83
C VAL A 67 -6.19 -5.24 -1.16
N GLY A 68 -7.41 -5.04 -1.65
CA GLY A 68 -7.83 -3.76 -2.23
C GLY A 68 -8.34 -2.73 -1.21
N ASN A 69 -9.14 -3.14 -0.24
CA ASN A 69 -9.89 -2.25 0.66
C ASN A 69 -10.39 -3.01 1.89
N ASP A 70 -11.12 -2.31 2.78
CA ASP A 70 -11.70 -2.85 4.02
C ASP A 70 -12.61 -4.08 3.78
N ASN A 71 -13.43 -4.04 2.73
CA ASN A 71 -14.37 -5.12 2.44
C ASN A 71 -13.63 -6.38 1.93
N ASP A 72 -12.67 -6.19 1.02
CA ASP A 72 -11.81 -7.29 0.58
C ASP A 72 -11.06 -7.90 1.77
N LEU A 73 -10.58 -7.05 2.69
CA LEU A 73 -9.85 -7.49 3.88
C LEU A 73 -10.74 -8.30 4.83
N ARG A 74 -11.98 -7.85 5.11
CA ARG A 74 -12.95 -8.64 5.88
C ARG A 74 -13.26 -9.97 5.21
N GLN A 75 -13.46 -9.96 3.89
CA GLN A 75 -13.77 -11.17 3.14
C GLN A 75 -12.68 -12.24 3.28
N VAL A 76 -11.41 -11.86 3.15
CA VAL A 76 -10.28 -12.81 3.20
C VAL A 76 -9.83 -13.17 4.61
N THR A 77 -10.32 -12.46 5.64
CA THR A 77 -9.99 -12.71 7.05
C THR A 77 -11.11 -13.40 7.80
N THR A 78 -12.25 -12.71 8.01
CA THR A 78 -13.40 -13.16 8.81
C THR A 78 -14.55 -13.73 7.98
N GLY A 79 -14.47 -13.68 6.65
CA GLY A 79 -15.44 -14.28 5.74
C GLY A 79 -15.49 -15.82 5.86
N PRO A 80 -16.45 -16.49 5.17
CA PRO A 80 -16.70 -17.93 5.32
C PRO A 80 -15.44 -18.81 5.13
N ASP A 81 -14.61 -18.52 4.11
CA ASP A 81 -13.35 -19.20 3.82
C ASP A 81 -12.14 -18.33 4.20
N GLY A 82 -12.35 -17.41 5.13
CA GLY A 82 -11.35 -16.45 5.57
C GLY A 82 -10.25 -17.08 6.43
N ALA A 83 -9.08 -16.46 6.41
CA ALA A 83 -7.88 -16.94 7.08
C ALA A 83 -8.06 -17.16 8.60
N PHE A 84 -8.94 -16.39 9.24
CA PHE A 84 -9.16 -16.48 10.69
C PHE A 84 -9.89 -17.75 11.12
N SER A 85 -10.53 -18.49 10.19
CA SER A 85 -11.15 -19.79 10.52
C SER A 85 -10.10 -20.85 10.89
N THR A 86 -8.90 -20.76 10.33
CA THR A 86 -7.79 -21.71 10.54
C THR A 86 -6.57 -21.08 11.21
N LEU A 87 -6.62 -19.76 11.52
CA LEU A 87 -5.54 -19.05 12.17
C LEU A 87 -5.25 -19.67 13.54
N ARG A 88 -4.02 -20.18 13.72
CA ARG A 88 -3.66 -20.88 14.95
C ARG A 88 -3.27 -19.92 16.07
N GLU A 89 -3.40 -20.38 17.30
CA GLU A 89 -2.89 -19.69 18.48
C GLU A 89 -1.38 -19.42 18.33
N GLY A 90 -0.97 -18.20 18.71
CA GLY A 90 0.43 -17.74 18.65
C GLY A 90 0.91 -17.32 17.26
N ALA A 91 0.12 -17.55 16.19
CA ALA A 91 0.42 -16.98 14.87
C ALA A 91 0.26 -15.45 14.87
N VAL A 92 0.90 -14.77 13.90
CA VAL A 92 0.73 -13.32 13.71
C VAL A 92 0.16 -13.07 12.32
N PHE A 93 -0.95 -12.33 12.25
CA PHE A 93 -1.51 -11.81 11.00
C PHE A 93 -0.96 -10.40 10.74
N ILE A 94 -0.41 -10.16 9.54
CA ILE A 94 0.21 -8.92 9.13
C ILE A 94 -0.53 -8.37 7.91
N ASP A 95 -1.25 -7.26 8.09
CA ASP A 95 -2.02 -6.62 7.03
C ASP A 95 -1.22 -5.49 6.37
N ASN A 96 -0.75 -5.73 5.15
CA ASN A 96 -0.06 -4.72 4.34
C ASN A 96 -1.03 -3.92 3.44
N THR A 97 -2.34 -4.12 3.56
CA THR A 97 -3.35 -3.34 2.85
C THR A 97 -3.38 -1.90 3.36
N THR A 98 -3.52 -0.92 2.49
CA THR A 98 -3.95 0.42 2.93
C THR A 98 -5.46 0.40 3.14
N ALA A 99 -5.86 0.41 4.41
CA ALA A 99 -7.23 0.25 4.89
C ALA A 99 -7.55 1.27 6.00
N SER A 100 -8.78 1.25 6.53
CA SER A 100 -9.12 2.11 7.66
C SER A 100 -8.48 1.62 8.96
N ALA A 101 -8.22 2.54 9.90
CA ALA A 101 -7.78 2.18 11.25
C ALA A 101 -8.88 1.41 12.01
N ASP A 102 -10.15 1.58 11.61
CA ASP A 102 -11.27 0.86 12.23
C ASP A 102 -11.26 -0.61 11.86
N VAL A 103 -11.08 -0.95 10.58
CA VAL A 103 -10.98 -2.37 10.19
C VAL A 103 -9.75 -3.03 10.81
N ALA A 104 -8.64 -2.29 10.98
CA ALA A 104 -7.48 -2.82 11.69
C ALA A 104 -7.81 -3.18 13.14
N ARG A 105 -8.52 -2.30 13.86
CA ARG A 105 -8.97 -2.55 15.25
C ARG A 105 -9.99 -3.70 15.34
N GLU A 106 -10.92 -3.77 14.38
CA GLU A 106 -11.90 -4.85 14.26
C GLU A 106 -11.20 -6.20 14.10
N LEU A 107 -10.27 -6.30 13.18
CA LEU A 107 -9.56 -7.54 12.89
C LEU A 107 -8.56 -7.94 13.98
N HIS A 108 -7.91 -6.97 14.62
CA HIS A 108 -7.10 -7.23 15.82
C HIS A 108 -7.95 -7.88 16.92
N ALA A 109 -9.14 -7.34 17.20
CA ALA A 109 -10.02 -7.93 18.20
C ALA A 109 -10.48 -9.35 17.82
N ALA A 110 -10.69 -9.62 16.52
CA ALA A 110 -11.04 -10.93 16.01
C ALA A 110 -9.86 -11.93 16.10
N ALA A 111 -8.64 -11.52 15.74
CA ALA A 111 -7.44 -12.34 15.85
C ALA A 111 -7.14 -12.69 17.33
N LYS A 112 -7.29 -11.73 18.24
CA LYS A 112 -7.07 -11.91 19.67
C LYS A 112 -8.02 -12.96 20.28
N LYS A 113 -9.26 -13.08 19.80
CA LYS A 113 -10.19 -14.16 20.21
C LYS A 113 -9.71 -15.56 19.80
N LYS A 114 -8.77 -15.63 18.85
CA LYS A 114 -8.13 -16.89 18.40
C LYS A 114 -6.78 -17.12 19.10
N GLY A 115 -6.38 -16.26 20.02
CA GLY A 115 -5.04 -16.30 20.61
C GLY A 115 -3.92 -15.91 19.64
N ALA A 116 -4.24 -15.25 18.54
CA ALA A 116 -3.29 -14.80 17.51
C ALA A 116 -2.99 -13.30 17.61
N GLY A 117 -1.79 -12.90 17.18
CA GLY A 117 -1.40 -11.51 17.02
C GLY A 117 -1.95 -10.90 15.73
N PHE A 118 -2.03 -9.57 15.70
CA PHE A 118 -2.42 -8.81 14.51
C PHE A 118 -1.61 -7.51 14.41
N LEU A 119 -1.07 -7.25 13.21
CA LEU A 119 -0.35 -6.02 12.89
C LEU A 119 -0.99 -5.36 11.66
N ASP A 120 -1.35 -4.09 11.75
CA ASP A 120 -1.59 -3.25 10.59
C ASP A 120 -0.24 -2.69 10.11
N ALA A 121 0.14 -3.04 8.90
CA ALA A 121 1.49 -2.85 8.38
C ALA A 121 1.51 -2.30 6.93
N PRO A 122 0.76 -1.22 6.63
CA PRO A 122 0.76 -0.63 5.30
C PRO A 122 2.15 -0.17 4.88
N VAL A 123 2.34 -0.12 3.55
CA VAL A 123 3.66 0.10 2.96
C VAL A 123 3.73 1.38 2.14
N SER A 124 4.94 1.93 1.99
CA SER A 124 5.26 3.03 1.10
C SER A 124 6.51 2.71 0.28
N GLY A 125 6.57 3.19 -0.98
CA GLY A 125 7.66 2.95 -1.93
C GLY A 125 7.16 2.55 -3.32
N GLY A 126 5.83 2.34 -3.48
CA GLY A 126 5.19 2.00 -4.75
C GLY A 126 5.65 0.66 -5.34
N GLN A 127 5.29 0.42 -6.59
CA GLN A 127 5.62 -0.83 -7.30
C GLN A 127 7.13 -1.08 -7.34
N ALA A 128 7.92 -0.07 -7.70
CA ALA A 128 9.38 -0.19 -7.76
C ALA A 128 10.00 -0.56 -6.40
N GLY A 129 9.50 0.02 -5.30
CA GLY A 129 9.92 -0.34 -3.95
C GLY A 129 9.60 -1.79 -3.59
N ALA A 130 8.43 -2.29 -4.02
CA ALA A 130 8.03 -3.67 -3.81
C ALA A 130 8.89 -4.64 -4.64
N GLU A 131 9.11 -4.35 -5.92
CA GLU A 131 9.94 -5.16 -6.83
C GLU A 131 11.40 -5.24 -6.35
N ASN A 132 11.95 -4.15 -5.85
CA ASN A 132 13.32 -4.09 -5.35
C ASN A 132 13.46 -4.58 -3.88
N GLY A 133 12.37 -4.81 -3.16
CA GLY A 133 12.39 -5.23 -1.76
C GLY A 133 12.96 -4.16 -0.82
N VAL A 134 12.60 -2.89 -1.05
CA VAL A 134 13.09 -1.71 -0.33
C VAL A 134 11.94 -0.82 0.18
N LEU A 135 10.81 -1.42 0.52
CA LEU A 135 9.64 -0.71 1.06
C LEU A 135 9.92 -0.12 2.45
N THR A 136 9.17 0.93 2.78
CA THR A 136 9.01 1.40 4.15
C THR A 136 7.69 0.86 4.69
N VAL A 137 7.71 0.23 5.87
CA VAL A 137 6.55 -0.39 6.51
C VAL A 137 6.23 0.35 7.81
N MET A 138 4.99 0.80 7.95
CA MET A 138 4.49 1.51 9.13
C MET A 138 3.62 0.54 9.93
N ILE A 139 4.02 0.17 11.15
CA ILE A 139 3.44 -0.98 11.85
C ILE A 139 2.71 -0.52 13.11
N GLY A 140 1.42 -0.85 13.20
CA GLY A 140 0.62 -0.74 14.42
C GLY A 140 0.28 -2.11 14.97
N GLY A 141 0.20 -2.23 16.30
CA GLY A 141 -0.13 -3.47 16.99
C GLY A 141 0.73 -3.72 18.22
N ASP A 142 0.66 -4.92 18.78
CA ASP A 142 1.46 -5.28 19.96
C ASP A 142 2.95 -5.38 19.60
N GLU A 143 3.83 -4.73 20.37
CA GLU A 143 5.28 -4.70 20.11
C GLU A 143 5.90 -6.10 20.09
N ALA A 144 5.39 -7.01 20.92
CA ALA A 144 5.86 -8.40 20.95
C ALA A 144 5.60 -9.13 19.62
N ASP A 145 4.45 -8.88 18.98
CA ASP A 145 4.10 -9.46 17.69
C ASP A 145 4.91 -8.82 16.56
N PHE A 146 5.16 -7.50 16.65
CA PHE A 146 6.08 -6.82 15.72
C PHE A 146 7.47 -7.45 15.77
N ARG A 147 8.07 -7.63 16.95
CA ARG A 147 9.41 -8.21 17.08
C ARG A 147 9.50 -9.64 16.53
N LYS A 148 8.42 -10.43 16.66
CA LYS A 148 8.34 -11.77 16.03
C LYS A 148 8.31 -11.70 14.51
N ALA A 149 7.54 -10.75 13.94
CA ALA A 149 7.32 -10.63 12.50
C ALA A 149 8.43 -9.84 11.78
N GLU A 150 9.17 -8.98 12.48
CA GLU A 150 10.18 -8.08 11.93
C GLU A 150 11.20 -8.78 11.01
N PRO A 151 11.80 -9.95 11.38
CA PRO A 151 12.74 -10.62 10.50
C PRO A 151 12.15 -11.05 9.16
N VAL A 152 10.84 -11.38 9.13
CA VAL A 152 10.14 -11.73 7.89
C VAL A 152 9.80 -10.50 7.08
N ILE A 153 9.38 -9.42 7.74
CA ILE A 153 9.08 -8.12 7.10
C ILE A 153 10.34 -7.54 6.44
N GLN A 154 11.50 -7.69 7.05
CA GLN A 154 12.79 -7.20 6.51
C GLN A 154 13.17 -7.87 5.17
N CYS A 155 12.56 -9.00 4.79
CA CYS A 155 12.81 -9.60 3.48
C CYS A 155 12.41 -8.67 2.32
N PHE A 156 11.40 -7.81 2.50
CA PHE A 156 10.89 -6.88 1.47
C PHE A 156 10.95 -5.40 1.89
N ALA A 157 11.46 -5.12 3.08
CA ALA A 157 11.49 -3.76 3.62
C ALA A 157 12.93 -3.25 3.79
N ARG A 158 13.13 -1.97 3.48
CA ARG A 158 14.33 -1.20 3.84
C ARG A 158 14.21 -0.66 5.27
N ALA A 159 12.99 -0.32 5.69
CA ALA A 159 12.69 0.20 7.01
C ALA A 159 11.34 -0.34 7.48
N ALA A 160 11.28 -0.82 8.70
CA ALA A 160 10.06 -1.29 9.37
C ALA A 160 10.02 -0.62 10.76
N THR A 161 8.99 0.18 11.01
CA THR A 161 8.92 0.98 12.24
C THR A 161 7.62 0.69 12.98
N HIS A 162 7.72 0.32 14.26
CA HIS A 162 6.57 0.21 15.15
C HIS A 162 6.09 1.61 15.53
N MET A 163 4.86 1.93 15.12
CA MET A 163 4.25 3.27 15.25
C MET A 163 3.38 3.41 16.50
N GLY A 164 3.13 2.32 17.23
CA GLY A 164 2.27 2.31 18.39
C GLY A 164 1.17 1.23 18.34
N PRO A 165 0.07 1.40 19.06
CA PRO A 165 -1.00 0.39 19.13
C PRO A 165 -1.66 0.16 17.76
N VAL A 166 -2.51 -0.88 17.68
CA VAL A 166 -3.26 -1.22 16.46
C VAL A 166 -3.99 0.00 15.87
N GLY A 167 -3.88 0.17 14.56
CA GLY A 167 -4.35 1.32 13.79
C GLY A 167 -3.31 2.41 13.61
N ALA A 168 -2.22 2.43 14.40
CA ALA A 168 -1.17 3.46 14.26
C ALA A 168 -0.42 3.36 12.92
N GLY A 169 -0.25 2.16 12.37
CA GLY A 169 0.31 1.95 11.04
C GLY A 169 -0.56 2.57 9.95
N GLN A 170 -1.87 2.30 9.98
CA GLN A 170 -2.84 2.88 9.02
C GLN A 170 -2.94 4.40 9.17
N LEU A 171 -2.99 4.93 10.39
CA LEU A 171 -2.98 6.38 10.63
C LEU A 171 -1.71 7.03 10.08
N THR A 172 -0.55 6.41 10.27
CA THR A 172 0.71 6.90 9.70
C THR A 172 0.68 6.84 8.17
N LYS A 173 0.10 5.79 7.58
CA LYS A 173 -0.11 5.72 6.14
C LYS A 173 -1.03 6.83 5.63
N MET A 174 -2.07 7.22 6.37
CA MET A 174 -2.92 8.36 6.03
C MET A 174 -2.12 9.66 5.97
N VAL A 175 -1.23 9.92 6.94
CA VAL A 175 -0.31 11.07 6.89
C VAL A 175 0.53 11.05 5.60
N ASN A 176 1.09 9.89 5.24
CA ASN A 176 1.84 9.73 3.99
C ASN A 176 0.99 10.07 2.76
N GLN A 177 -0.27 9.60 2.67
CA GLN A 177 -1.14 9.84 1.52
C GLN A 177 -1.59 11.30 1.42
N ILE A 178 -1.88 11.94 2.55
CA ILE A 178 -2.17 13.39 2.62
C ILE A 178 -1.00 14.20 2.05
N CYS A 179 0.23 13.90 2.47
CA CYS A 179 1.43 14.57 1.96
C CYS A 179 1.61 14.36 0.45
N ILE A 180 1.49 13.12 -0.03
CA ILE A 180 1.66 12.79 -1.47
C ILE A 180 0.63 13.53 -2.32
N ALA A 181 -0.63 13.59 -1.89
CA ALA A 181 -1.69 14.27 -2.64
C ALA A 181 -1.36 15.76 -2.84
N GLY A 182 -0.99 16.46 -1.76
CA GLY A 182 -0.60 17.87 -1.83
C GLY A 182 0.64 18.11 -2.67
N LEU A 183 1.68 17.25 -2.52
CA LEU A 183 2.91 17.31 -3.29
C LEU A 183 2.66 17.14 -4.80
N LEU A 184 1.86 16.16 -5.19
CA LEU A 184 1.58 15.90 -6.61
C LEU A 184 0.76 17.02 -7.23
N GLN A 185 -0.20 17.60 -6.51
CA GLN A 185 -0.95 18.77 -7.02
C GLN A 185 -0.01 19.97 -7.20
N GLY A 186 0.80 20.30 -6.19
CA GLY A 186 1.76 21.40 -6.28
C GLY A 186 2.78 21.20 -7.41
N LEU A 187 3.29 19.99 -7.60
CA LEU A 187 4.19 19.67 -8.71
C LEU A 187 3.49 19.79 -10.06
N SER A 188 2.23 19.35 -10.17
CA SER A 188 1.44 19.48 -11.40
C SER A 188 1.26 20.92 -11.81
N GLU A 189 0.90 21.80 -10.88
CA GLU A 189 0.77 23.24 -11.11
C GLU A 189 2.11 23.89 -11.47
N GLY A 190 3.17 23.53 -10.75
CA GLY A 190 4.52 24.05 -11.04
C GLY A 190 5.04 23.68 -12.42
N LEU A 191 4.84 22.43 -12.85
CA LEU A 191 5.20 21.97 -14.19
C LEU A 191 4.35 22.65 -15.28
N HIS A 192 3.02 22.74 -15.07
CA HIS A 192 2.13 23.44 -16.01
C HIS A 192 2.47 24.92 -16.12
N PHE A 193 2.78 25.58 -15.00
CA PHE A 193 3.25 26.96 -15.01
C PHE A 193 4.57 27.11 -15.79
N ALA A 194 5.53 26.20 -15.59
CA ALA A 194 6.81 26.22 -16.31
C ALA A 194 6.60 26.06 -17.81
N GLN A 195 5.69 25.17 -18.24
CA GLN A 195 5.30 25.01 -19.65
C GLN A 195 4.72 26.32 -20.23
N ALA A 196 3.76 26.93 -19.53
CA ALA A 196 3.12 28.16 -19.96
C ALA A 196 4.09 29.35 -20.01
N ALA A 197 5.07 29.37 -19.13
CA ALA A 197 6.12 30.40 -19.08
C ALA A 197 7.26 30.18 -20.09
N GLY A 198 7.26 29.08 -20.85
CA GLY A 198 8.30 28.72 -21.80
C GLY A 198 9.67 28.40 -21.17
N LEU A 199 9.66 27.92 -19.91
CA LEU A 199 10.90 27.53 -19.23
C LEU A 199 11.44 26.19 -19.74
N ASP A 200 12.76 26.03 -19.68
CA ASP A 200 13.42 24.73 -19.82
C ASP A 200 13.11 23.88 -18.58
N ILE A 201 12.16 22.98 -18.68
CA ILE A 201 11.67 22.16 -17.56
C ILE A 201 12.78 21.29 -16.96
N PRO A 202 13.56 20.51 -17.73
CA PRO A 202 14.69 19.75 -17.21
C PRO A 202 15.63 20.61 -16.36
N LYS A 203 15.99 21.79 -16.85
CA LYS A 203 16.88 22.71 -16.15
C LYS A 203 16.23 23.29 -14.88
N ALA A 204 14.95 23.64 -14.93
CA ALA A 204 14.20 24.13 -13.79
C ALA A 204 14.16 23.07 -12.68
N ILE A 205 13.76 21.83 -13.02
CA ILE A 205 13.70 20.71 -12.06
C ILE A 205 15.09 20.37 -11.50
N ALA A 206 16.11 20.29 -12.35
CA ALA A 206 17.49 20.02 -11.90
C ALA A 206 17.98 21.06 -10.88
N THR A 207 17.50 22.31 -11.01
CA THR A 207 17.84 23.40 -10.09
C THR A 207 17.06 23.31 -8.79
N ILE A 208 15.72 23.27 -8.85
CA ILE A 208 14.88 23.33 -7.64
C ILE A 208 14.87 22.04 -6.82
N SER A 209 15.22 20.91 -7.43
CA SER A 209 15.40 19.62 -6.72
C SER A 209 16.57 19.61 -5.74
N LYS A 210 17.42 20.63 -5.77
CA LYS A 210 18.54 20.83 -4.80
C LYS A 210 18.16 21.77 -3.66
N GLY A 211 16.97 22.33 -3.69
CA GLY A 211 16.46 23.29 -2.70
C GLY A 211 15.32 22.74 -1.87
N ALA A 212 14.64 23.64 -1.14
CA ALA A 212 13.57 23.31 -0.18
C ALA A 212 12.31 22.71 -0.82
N ALA A 213 12.12 22.84 -2.13
CA ALA A 213 10.98 22.26 -2.85
C ALA A 213 11.20 20.80 -3.26
N GLN A 214 12.39 20.23 -2.99
CA GLN A 214 12.72 18.85 -3.35
C GLN A 214 11.71 17.87 -2.78
N SER A 215 11.34 16.87 -3.58
CA SER A 215 10.58 15.71 -3.16
C SER A 215 10.90 14.51 -4.05
N TRP A 216 10.66 13.30 -3.51
CA TRP A 216 10.79 12.09 -4.32
C TRP A 216 9.90 12.14 -5.57
N GLN A 217 8.70 12.73 -5.45
CA GLN A 217 7.77 12.87 -6.57
C GLN A 217 8.34 13.78 -7.66
N MET A 218 8.95 14.91 -7.26
CA MET A 218 9.65 15.80 -8.19
C MET A 218 10.75 15.05 -8.97
N GLU A 219 11.64 14.33 -8.27
CA GLU A 219 12.77 13.66 -8.90
C GLU A 219 12.37 12.46 -9.80
N ASN A 220 11.27 11.77 -9.47
CA ASN A 220 10.94 10.50 -10.12
C ASN A 220 9.66 10.55 -10.99
N ARG A 221 8.95 11.69 -11.06
CA ARG A 221 7.67 11.80 -11.78
C ARG A 221 7.62 12.94 -12.80
N TRP A 222 8.42 13.99 -12.65
CA TRP A 222 8.34 15.16 -13.53
C TRP A 222 8.41 14.79 -15.02
N GLU A 223 9.29 13.88 -15.39
CA GLU A 223 9.49 13.47 -16.78
C GLU A 223 8.27 12.73 -17.35
N THR A 224 7.71 11.78 -16.60
CA THR A 224 6.50 11.06 -17.02
C THR A 224 5.29 11.98 -17.07
N MET A 225 5.19 12.95 -16.15
CA MET A 225 4.13 13.95 -16.12
C MET A 225 4.16 14.85 -17.35
N THR A 226 5.33 15.38 -17.70
CA THR A 226 5.48 16.28 -18.86
C THR A 226 5.35 15.56 -20.20
N ASN A 227 5.62 14.26 -20.23
CA ASN A 227 5.48 13.41 -21.43
C ASN A 227 4.12 12.70 -21.53
N GLY A 228 3.19 12.94 -20.58
CA GLY A 228 1.86 12.35 -20.60
C GLY A 228 1.84 10.81 -20.41
N LYS A 229 2.85 10.25 -19.74
CA LYS A 229 3.00 8.78 -19.55
C LYS A 229 2.51 8.38 -18.15
N PHE A 230 1.36 7.70 -18.08
CA PHE A 230 0.71 7.35 -16.80
C PHE A 230 0.34 5.86 -16.68
N ASP A 231 0.83 4.99 -17.56
CA ASP A 231 0.54 3.54 -17.57
C ASP A 231 1.45 2.76 -16.61
N HIS A 232 1.69 3.32 -15.41
CA HIS A 232 2.59 2.74 -14.41
C HIS A 232 2.19 3.19 -12.99
N GLY A 233 2.80 2.59 -11.99
CA GLY A 233 2.78 3.09 -10.60
C GLY A 233 1.45 2.92 -9.89
N PHE A 234 1.01 3.95 -9.16
CA PHE A 234 -0.12 3.92 -8.24
C PHE A 234 -1.36 4.60 -8.84
N ALA A 235 -2.39 3.81 -9.10
CA ALA A 235 -3.57 4.26 -9.83
C ALA A 235 -4.40 5.30 -9.06
N VAL A 236 -5.02 6.23 -9.80
CA VAL A 236 -5.96 7.25 -9.30
C VAL A 236 -7.08 6.63 -8.47
N ASP A 237 -7.65 5.50 -8.89
CA ASP A 237 -8.72 4.81 -8.13
C ASP A 237 -8.27 4.46 -6.70
N TRP A 238 -7.03 4.00 -6.54
CA TRP A 238 -6.48 3.68 -5.22
C TRP A 238 -6.16 4.95 -4.42
N MET A 239 -5.65 6.00 -5.06
CA MET A 239 -5.42 7.27 -4.37
C MET A 239 -6.73 7.87 -3.87
N ARG A 240 -7.80 7.85 -4.66
CA ARG A 240 -9.13 8.30 -4.23
C ARG A 240 -9.66 7.50 -3.05
N LYS A 241 -9.52 6.16 -3.08
CA LYS A 241 -9.85 5.32 -1.92
C LYS A 241 -9.08 5.76 -0.68
N ASP A 242 -7.77 5.95 -0.81
CA ASP A 242 -6.91 6.33 0.32
C ASP A 242 -7.28 7.71 0.89
N LEU A 243 -7.53 8.71 0.02
CA LEU A 243 -7.96 10.04 0.46
C LEU A 243 -9.36 10.01 1.09
N GLY A 244 -10.27 9.16 0.60
CA GLY A 244 -11.56 8.92 1.23
C GLY A 244 -11.40 8.43 2.67
N ILE A 245 -10.53 7.45 2.92
CA ILE A 245 -10.20 6.96 4.26
C ILE A 245 -9.64 8.10 5.14
N CYS A 246 -8.75 8.95 4.58
CA CYS A 246 -8.20 10.11 5.31
C CYS A 246 -9.28 11.09 5.73
N LEU A 247 -10.22 11.41 4.82
CA LEU A 247 -11.30 12.35 5.08
C LEU A 247 -12.32 11.80 6.10
N ASP A 248 -12.61 10.49 6.04
CA ASP A 248 -13.48 9.83 7.01
C ASP A 248 -12.84 9.82 8.41
N GLU A 249 -11.55 9.53 8.50
CA GLU A 249 -10.82 9.62 9.76
C GLU A 249 -10.76 11.05 10.29
N ALA A 250 -10.55 12.04 9.43
CA ALA A 250 -10.54 13.46 9.81
C ALA A 250 -11.87 13.92 10.43
N ARG A 251 -13.02 13.42 9.92
CA ARG A 251 -14.34 13.69 10.52
C ARG A 251 -14.46 13.13 11.94
N ARG A 252 -13.77 12.03 12.24
CA ARG A 252 -13.81 11.39 13.56
C ARG A 252 -12.86 12.03 14.57
N ASN A 253 -11.65 12.38 14.13
CA ASN A 253 -10.61 12.92 15.01
C ASN A 253 -10.57 14.46 15.07
N GLY A 254 -11.39 15.15 14.25
CA GLY A 254 -11.49 16.60 14.21
C GLY A 254 -10.39 17.31 13.40
N ALA A 255 -9.56 16.59 12.65
CA ALA A 255 -8.53 17.19 11.81
C ALA A 255 -9.14 17.95 10.62
N ASN A 256 -8.58 19.11 10.26
CA ASN A 256 -8.97 19.88 9.10
C ASN A 256 -8.05 19.55 7.92
N LEU A 257 -8.63 19.00 6.84
CA LEU A 257 -7.90 18.56 5.63
C LEU A 257 -8.39 19.27 4.35
N PRO A 258 -8.37 20.62 4.27
CA PRO A 258 -8.95 21.34 3.13
C PRO A 258 -8.22 21.01 1.82
N VAL A 259 -6.90 20.92 1.80
CA VAL A 259 -6.11 20.59 0.60
C VAL A 259 -6.41 19.16 0.16
N THR A 260 -6.43 18.20 1.08
CA THR A 260 -6.74 16.80 0.78
C THR A 260 -8.13 16.64 0.16
N ALA A 261 -9.14 17.34 0.71
CA ALA A 261 -10.50 17.33 0.20
C ALA A 261 -10.57 17.90 -1.23
N LEU A 262 -9.87 19.01 -1.49
CA LEU A 262 -9.80 19.63 -2.81
C LEU A 262 -9.11 18.71 -3.82
N VAL A 263 -7.97 18.13 -3.47
CA VAL A 263 -7.21 17.24 -4.36
C VAL A 263 -7.98 15.93 -4.62
N GLU A 264 -8.75 15.43 -3.66
CA GLU A 264 -9.65 14.29 -3.88
C GLU A 264 -10.67 14.59 -4.99
N GLN A 265 -11.27 15.80 -5.00
CA GLN A 265 -12.17 16.23 -6.07
C GLN A 265 -11.45 16.34 -7.42
N PHE A 266 -10.20 16.80 -7.44
CA PHE A 266 -9.39 16.85 -8.66
C PHE A 266 -9.13 15.44 -9.21
N TYR A 267 -8.87 14.45 -8.36
CA TYR A 267 -8.80 13.06 -8.81
C TYR A 267 -10.14 12.52 -9.34
N SER A 268 -11.27 12.99 -8.79
CA SER A 268 -12.60 12.68 -9.36
C SER A 268 -12.72 13.18 -10.80
N GLU A 269 -12.18 14.37 -11.10
CA GLU A 269 -12.14 14.88 -12.47
C GLU A 269 -11.27 14.00 -13.38
N VAL A 270 -10.08 13.59 -12.92
CA VAL A 270 -9.21 12.66 -13.67
C VAL A 270 -9.94 11.34 -13.96
N GLN A 271 -10.71 10.80 -13.01
CA GLN A 271 -11.52 9.60 -13.26
C GLN A 271 -12.58 9.84 -14.36
N ARG A 272 -13.27 10.99 -14.36
CA ARG A 272 -14.25 11.35 -15.42
C ARG A 272 -13.60 11.47 -16.81
N MET A 273 -12.29 11.79 -16.86
CA MET A 273 -11.51 11.81 -18.09
C MET A 273 -11.09 10.39 -18.55
N GLY A 274 -11.54 9.32 -17.87
CA GLY A 274 -11.14 7.94 -18.14
C GLY A 274 -9.84 7.51 -17.45
N GLY A 275 -9.28 8.37 -16.57
CA GLY A 275 -7.99 8.19 -15.93
C GLY A 275 -7.99 7.38 -14.63
N GLY A 276 -9.02 6.61 -14.32
CA GLY A 276 -9.09 5.85 -13.06
C GLY A 276 -7.91 4.90 -12.86
N ARG A 277 -7.36 4.37 -13.94
CA ARG A 277 -6.18 3.49 -13.90
C ARG A 277 -4.85 4.18 -14.17
N TRP A 278 -4.86 5.49 -14.46
CA TRP A 278 -3.64 6.26 -14.62
C TRP A 278 -2.92 6.42 -13.28
N GLU A 279 -1.59 6.59 -13.35
CA GLU A 279 -0.76 6.89 -12.18
C GLU A 279 -1.18 8.22 -11.54
N CYS A 280 -1.13 8.32 -10.23
CA CYS A 280 -1.68 9.45 -9.47
C CYS A 280 -1.03 10.81 -9.79
N SER A 281 0.14 10.87 -10.43
CA SER A 281 0.72 12.11 -10.95
C SER A 281 0.00 12.67 -12.18
N SER A 282 -1.00 11.95 -12.71
CA SER A 282 -1.85 12.40 -13.82
C SER A 282 -2.74 13.60 -13.50
N LEU A 283 -2.70 14.16 -12.28
CA LEU A 283 -3.34 15.43 -11.92
C LEU A 283 -2.98 16.56 -12.90
N ILE A 284 -1.80 16.56 -13.50
CA ILE A 284 -1.37 17.55 -14.49
C ILE A 284 -2.28 17.56 -15.72
N LYS A 285 -2.84 16.41 -16.14
CA LYS A 285 -3.74 16.31 -17.30
C LYS A 285 -4.99 17.17 -17.15
N ARG A 286 -5.46 17.35 -15.93
CA ARG A 286 -6.60 18.20 -15.63
C ARG A 286 -6.34 19.68 -15.95
N LEU A 287 -5.09 20.12 -15.82
CA LEU A 287 -4.67 21.50 -16.09
C LEU A 287 -4.50 21.79 -17.59
N GLU A 288 -4.28 20.76 -18.40
CA GLU A 288 -4.11 20.84 -19.85
C GLU A 288 -5.45 20.87 -20.61
N HIS A 289 -6.55 20.43 -19.99
CA HIS A 289 -7.89 20.51 -20.58
C HIS A 289 -8.43 21.94 -20.50
N LYS A 290 -8.61 22.55 -21.68
CA LYS A 290 -9.37 23.80 -21.88
C LYS A 290 -10.82 23.51 -22.16
#